data_c4281ba71557aabb86d2c2134f4502fd
#
_entry.id   c4281ba71557aabb86d2c2134f4502fd
#
_cell.length_a   1.000
_cell.length_b   1.000
_cell.length_c   1.000
_cell.angle_alpha   90.00
_cell.angle_beta   90.00
_cell.angle_gamma   90.00
#
_symmetry.space_group_name_H-M   'P 1'
#
loop_
_entity.id
_entity.type
_entity.pdbx_description
1 polymer ?
#
loop_
_entity_poly.entity_id
_entity_poly.type
_entity_poly.pdbx_seq_one_letter_code
_entity_poly.pdbx_strand_id
1 'polypeptide(L)'
;MLFNSLNYDFKKTNFQIGGATNRYLGKHYGEVVNTQFYVPGPNRYYDNFGNKDDVNVYGKISQEVMSKINIFADLQYRMVFYKADSYKFDDDVNDTFRFFNPKVGLNYQLNNSNMFYGYFGIANKEPRRDDYENGSTKSERLKDFELGWKYNTKKLKVNTNAFFMDYTDQLVLTGALNDVGSPIFTNSGKSYRVGLEIDAQIEITDKLFFQPNVTL
;
A
#
# COMPACT_ATOMS: atom_id res chain seq x y z
N MET A 1 -11.96 5.73 13.07
CA MET A 1 -11.65 4.42 12.46
C MET A 1 -12.29 3.32 13.30
N LEU A 2 -13.03 2.42 12.68
CA LEU A 2 -13.58 1.21 13.29
C LEU A 2 -13.05 0.00 12.52
N PHE A 3 -12.61 -1.03 13.23
CA PHE A 3 -12.10 -2.29 12.65
C PHE A 3 -12.68 -3.47 13.44
N ASN A 4 -13.14 -4.49 12.71
CA ASN A 4 -13.59 -5.76 13.29
C ASN A 4 -13.12 -6.92 12.45
N SER A 5 -12.77 -8.04 13.10
CA SER A 5 -12.48 -9.31 12.44
C SER A 5 -12.94 -10.49 13.27
N LEU A 6 -13.30 -11.56 12.58
CA LEU A 6 -13.59 -12.88 13.13
C LEU A 6 -12.59 -13.88 12.54
N ASN A 7 -12.00 -14.70 13.40
CA ASN A 7 -11.12 -15.80 13.01
C ASN A 7 -11.80 -17.11 13.37
N TYR A 8 -11.73 -18.08 12.50
CA TYR A 8 -12.24 -19.40 12.69
C TYR A 8 -11.23 -20.45 12.23
N ASP A 9 -10.80 -21.29 13.17
CA ASP A 9 -9.86 -22.38 12.93
C ASP A 9 -10.60 -23.71 12.89
N PHE A 10 -10.46 -24.45 11.81
CA PHE A 10 -11.03 -25.77 11.66
C PHE A 10 -10.02 -26.73 11.05
N LYS A 11 -9.50 -27.66 11.86
CA LYS A 11 -8.49 -28.65 11.45
C LYS A 11 -7.27 -27.97 10.81
N LYS A 12 -7.15 -28.10 9.47
CA LYS A 12 -6.06 -27.58 8.65
C LYS A 12 -6.42 -26.29 7.91
N THR A 13 -7.56 -25.72 8.25
CA THR A 13 -8.10 -24.51 7.62
C THR A 13 -8.18 -23.40 8.65
N ASN A 14 -7.63 -22.26 8.32
CA ASN A 14 -7.86 -21.00 9.03
C ASN A 14 -8.66 -20.07 8.12
N PHE A 15 -9.77 -19.56 8.62
CA PHE A 15 -10.61 -18.61 7.91
C PHE A 15 -10.71 -17.32 8.73
N GLN A 16 -10.55 -16.19 8.06
CA GLN A 16 -10.72 -14.86 8.64
C GLN A 16 -11.65 -14.03 7.76
N ILE A 17 -12.63 -13.37 8.37
CA ILE A 17 -13.46 -12.35 7.73
C ILE A 17 -13.38 -11.07 8.55
N GLY A 18 -13.31 -9.94 7.89
CA GLY A 18 -13.24 -8.67 8.60
C GLY A 18 -13.58 -7.48 7.72
N GLY A 19 -13.54 -6.32 8.33
CA GLY A 19 -13.75 -5.06 7.65
C GLY A 19 -13.34 -3.87 8.49
N ALA A 20 -13.13 -2.76 7.81
CA ALA A 20 -12.80 -1.49 8.45
C ALA A 20 -13.56 -0.34 7.79
N THR A 21 -13.84 0.68 8.57
CA THR A 21 -14.31 1.97 8.07
C THR A 21 -13.50 3.09 8.70
N ASN A 22 -13.18 4.08 7.91
CA ASN A 22 -12.48 5.28 8.32
C ASN A 22 -13.14 6.50 7.69
N ARG A 23 -13.28 7.57 8.46
CA ARG A 23 -13.72 8.87 7.97
C ARG A 23 -12.67 9.92 8.30
N TYR A 24 -12.28 10.66 7.30
CA TYR A 24 -11.46 11.85 7.41
C TYR A 24 -12.29 13.06 7.01
N LEU A 25 -12.31 14.09 7.86
CA LEU A 25 -12.89 15.39 7.61
C LEU A 25 -11.80 16.43 7.89
N GLY A 26 -11.37 17.16 6.90
CA GLY A 26 -10.30 18.14 7.02
C GLY A 26 -10.69 19.48 6.44
N LYS A 27 -10.29 20.54 7.12
CA LYS A 27 -10.26 21.90 6.58
C LYS A 27 -8.82 22.29 6.31
N HIS A 28 -8.58 22.80 5.12
CA HIS A 28 -7.28 23.29 4.68
C HIS A 28 -7.41 24.77 4.40
N TYR A 29 -6.70 25.58 5.15
CA TYR A 29 -6.77 27.04 4.98
C TYR A 29 -5.39 27.66 5.15
N GLY A 30 -5.18 28.78 4.47
CA GLY A 30 -4.04 29.65 4.65
C GLY A 30 -4.47 30.96 5.27
N GLU A 31 -3.74 31.38 6.28
CA GLU A 31 -4.01 32.60 7.03
C GLU A 31 -2.76 33.45 7.17
N VAL A 32 -2.88 34.74 6.91
CA VAL A 32 -1.81 35.70 7.12
C VAL A 32 -1.78 36.08 8.61
N VAL A 33 -0.79 35.52 9.33
CA VAL A 33 -0.67 35.76 10.78
C VAL A 33 0.15 37.00 11.14
N ASN A 34 0.97 37.49 10.22
CA ASN A 34 1.75 38.73 10.40
C ASN A 34 2.04 39.38 9.05
N THR A 35 2.00 40.68 9.00
CA THR A 35 2.30 41.50 7.79
C THR A 35 2.87 42.84 8.20
N GLN A 36 3.75 43.41 7.35
CA GLN A 36 4.29 44.76 7.53
C GLN A 36 3.26 45.84 7.24
N PHE A 37 2.20 45.52 6.49
CA PHE A 37 1.16 46.46 6.10
C PHE A 37 -0.20 45.95 6.62
N TYR A 38 -1.08 46.88 7.00
CA TYR A 38 -2.44 46.57 7.40
C TYR A 38 -3.20 45.92 6.25
N VAL A 39 -3.67 44.67 6.44
CA VAL A 39 -4.56 43.96 5.52
C VAL A 39 -5.96 43.96 6.14
N PRO A 40 -6.94 44.71 5.59
CA PRO A 40 -8.30 44.74 6.11
C PRO A 40 -9.02 43.42 5.74
N GLY A 41 -9.76 42.85 6.70
CA GLY A 41 -10.62 41.71 6.49
C GLY A 41 -10.11 40.41 7.12
N PRO A 42 -10.80 39.29 6.90
CA PRO A 42 -10.30 38.00 7.36
C PRO A 42 -8.98 37.70 6.65
N ASN A 43 -7.95 37.45 7.47
CA ASN A 43 -6.58 37.21 6.96
C ASN A 43 -6.44 35.84 6.25
N ARG A 44 -7.55 35.13 6.05
CA ARG A 44 -7.60 33.84 5.38
C ARG A 44 -7.69 34.04 3.88
N TYR A 45 -6.68 33.58 3.12
CA TYR A 45 -6.62 33.73 1.67
C TYR A 45 -7.09 32.50 0.89
N TYR A 46 -7.24 31.34 1.57
CA TYR A 46 -8.02 30.20 1.09
C TYR A 46 -8.63 29.43 2.26
N ASP A 47 -9.75 28.76 2.03
CA ASP A 47 -10.44 27.88 2.99
C ASP A 47 -11.10 26.77 2.21
N ASN A 48 -10.48 25.61 2.19
CA ASN A 48 -10.87 24.44 1.43
C ASN A 48 -11.24 23.30 2.38
N PHE A 49 -12.08 22.39 1.93
CA PHE A 49 -12.38 21.20 2.71
C PHE A 49 -11.95 19.91 1.98
N GLY A 50 -11.84 18.82 2.73
CA GLY A 50 -11.69 17.46 2.22
C GLY A 50 -12.44 16.48 3.11
N ASN A 51 -13.25 15.63 2.49
CA ASN A 51 -13.96 14.54 3.13
C ASN A 51 -13.59 13.24 2.42
N LYS A 52 -13.13 12.25 3.18
CA LYS A 52 -12.80 10.94 2.65
C LYS A 52 -13.38 9.85 3.55
N ASP A 53 -14.31 9.10 3.01
CA ASP A 53 -14.84 7.90 3.63
C ASP A 53 -14.22 6.68 2.97
N ASP A 54 -13.62 5.80 3.77
CA ASP A 54 -12.97 4.57 3.34
C ASP A 54 -13.65 3.39 4.03
N VAL A 55 -14.17 2.46 3.26
CA VAL A 55 -14.83 1.25 3.74
C VAL A 55 -14.24 0.05 3.02
N ASN A 56 -13.83 -0.97 3.78
CA ASN A 56 -13.41 -2.21 3.18
C ASN A 56 -13.94 -3.42 3.93
N VAL A 57 -14.12 -4.49 3.18
CA VAL A 57 -14.42 -5.83 3.69
C VAL A 57 -13.43 -6.82 3.07
N TYR A 58 -13.03 -7.83 3.82
CA TYR A 58 -12.12 -8.85 3.33
C TYR A 58 -12.45 -10.23 3.89
N GLY A 59 -12.10 -11.24 3.12
CA GLY A 59 -12.12 -12.64 3.55
C GLY A 59 -10.79 -13.28 3.17
N LYS A 60 -10.19 -13.97 4.14
CA LYS A 60 -8.93 -14.69 3.98
C LYS A 60 -9.11 -16.14 4.38
N ILE A 61 -8.58 -17.04 3.59
CA ILE A 61 -8.50 -18.46 3.89
C ILE A 61 -7.05 -18.94 3.77
N SER A 62 -6.62 -19.76 4.70
CA SER A 62 -5.35 -20.49 4.63
C SER A 62 -5.62 -21.95 4.86
N GLN A 63 -5.11 -22.82 4.00
CA GLN A 63 -5.38 -24.26 3.98
C GLN A 63 -4.09 -25.05 3.83
N GLU A 64 -3.80 -25.94 4.77
CA GLU A 64 -2.83 -27.01 4.59
C GLU A 64 -3.44 -28.10 3.69
N VAL A 65 -3.07 -28.08 2.39
CA VAL A 65 -3.59 -29.04 1.40
C VAL A 65 -2.88 -30.37 1.51
N MET A 66 -1.58 -30.33 1.82
CA MET A 66 -0.72 -31.49 2.08
C MET A 66 0.22 -31.13 3.23
N SER A 67 0.85 -32.14 3.86
CA SER A 67 1.75 -31.93 5.01
C SER A 67 2.89 -30.92 4.76
N LYS A 68 3.18 -30.61 3.51
CA LYS A 68 4.26 -29.68 3.08
C LYS A 68 3.76 -28.51 2.27
N ILE A 69 2.47 -28.44 1.97
CA ILE A 69 1.89 -27.42 1.08
C ILE A 69 0.78 -26.69 1.81
N ASN A 70 0.96 -25.40 1.97
CA ASN A 70 -0.05 -24.48 2.44
C ASN A 70 -0.41 -23.47 1.34
N ILE A 71 -1.70 -23.27 1.09
CA ILE A 71 -2.22 -22.29 0.14
C ILE A 71 -3.00 -21.23 0.92
N PHE A 72 -2.90 -19.97 0.52
CA PHE A 72 -3.79 -18.95 1.02
C PHE A 72 -4.42 -18.15 -0.12
N ALA A 73 -5.62 -17.64 0.14
CA ALA A 73 -6.29 -16.64 -0.67
C ALA A 73 -6.85 -15.55 0.23
N ASP A 74 -6.75 -14.31 -0.20
CA ASP A 74 -7.27 -13.13 0.46
C ASP A 74 -8.00 -12.27 -0.57
N LEU A 75 -9.28 -12.00 -0.33
CA LEU A 75 -10.13 -11.19 -1.21
C LEU A 75 -10.57 -9.96 -0.44
N GLN A 76 -10.16 -8.79 -0.89
CA GLN A 76 -10.59 -7.52 -0.31
C GLN A 76 -11.39 -6.72 -1.34
N TYR A 77 -12.52 -6.19 -0.90
CA TYR A 77 -13.26 -5.16 -1.62
C TYR A 77 -13.22 -3.86 -0.81
N ARG A 78 -12.76 -2.78 -1.44
CA ARG A 78 -12.58 -1.46 -0.82
C ARG A 78 -13.31 -0.40 -1.62
N MET A 79 -14.06 0.45 -0.94
CA MET A 79 -14.69 1.64 -1.51
C MET A 79 -14.14 2.89 -0.84
N VAL A 80 -13.82 3.89 -1.65
CA VAL A 80 -13.38 5.19 -1.18
C VAL A 80 -14.30 6.25 -1.80
N PHE A 81 -14.94 7.03 -0.95
CA PHE A 81 -15.72 8.19 -1.34
C PHE A 81 -14.90 9.43 -1.01
N TYR A 82 -14.54 10.18 -2.02
CA TYR A 82 -13.68 11.35 -1.85
C TYR A 82 -14.37 12.60 -2.38
N LYS A 83 -14.52 13.59 -1.48
CA LYS A 83 -15.01 14.93 -1.82
C LYS A 83 -14.02 15.96 -1.35
N ALA A 84 -13.66 16.89 -2.21
CA ALA A 84 -12.76 17.98 -1.87
C ALA A 84 -13.08 19.20 -2.75
N ASP A 85 -12.91 20.37 -2.17
CA ASP A 85 -12.79 21.61 -2.91
C ASP A 85 -11.35 22.14 -2.83
N SER A 86 -10.96 22.91 -3.81
CA SER A 86 -9.70 23.67 -3.82
C SER A 86 -9.80 24.80 -4.84
N TYR A 87 -9.26 25.96 -4.48
CA TYR A 87 -9.08 27.07 -5.46
C TYR A 87 -8.17 26.68 -6.64
N LYS A 88 -7.48 25.54 -6.56
CA LYS A 88 -6.63 24.97 -7.61
C LYS A 88 -7.35 23.92 -8.47
N PHE A 89 -8.58 23.56 -8.16
CA PHE A 89 -9.39 22.66 -8.98
C PHE A 89 -10.20 23.47 -10.00
N ASP A 90 -10.36 22.92 -11.19
CA ASP A 90 -11.30 23.47 -12.17
C ASP A 90 -12.75 23.29 -11.69
N ASP A 91 -13.04 22.13 -11.08
CA ASP A 91 -14.30 21.77 -10.47
C ASP A 91 -14.07 21.03 -9.14
N ASP A 92 -15.06 21.07 -8.25
CA ASP A 92 -15.02 20.30 -7.00
C ASP A 92 -14.90 18.81 -7.27
N VAL A 93 -13.99 18.15 -6.55
CA VAL A 93 -13.81 16.70 -6.65
C VAL A 93 -14.94 15.96 -5.92
N ASN A 94 -15.56 15.01 -6.58
CA ASN A 94 -16.57 14.11 -6.02
C ASN A 94 -16.47 12.72 -6.64
N ASP A 95 -15.44 11.98 -6.23
CA ASP A 95 -15.10 10.69 -6.81
C ASP A 95 -15.44 9.52 -5.91
N THR A 96 -15.78 8.40 -6.54
CA THR A 96 -16.00 7.12 -5.87
C THR A 96 -15.14 6.05 -6.50
N PHE A 97 -14.18 5.54 -5.74
CA PHE A 97 -13.32 4.44 -6.16
C PHE A 97 -13.86 3.12 -5.61
N ARG A 98 -13.80 2.08 -6.44
CA ARG A 98 -14.15 0.70 -6.08
C ARG A 98 -13.00 -0.20 -6.48
N PHE A 99 -12.37 -0.81 -5.49
CA PHE A 99 -11.19 -1.61 -5.66
C PHE A 99 -11.45 -3.05 -5.25
N PHE A 100 -11.04 -3.97 -6.10
CA PHE A 100 -10.95 -5.38 -5.79
C PHE A 100 -9.48 -5.78 -5.73
N ASN A 101 -9.01 -6.21 -4.57
CA ASN A 101 -7.61 -6.50 -4.25
C ASN A 101 -7.46 -7.97 -3.87
N PRO A 102 -7.49 -8.89 -4.83
CA PRO A 102 -7.24 -10.31 -4.57
C PRO A 102 -5.76 -10.58 -4.34
N LYS A 103 -5.47 -11.53 -3.46
CA LYS A 103 -4.13 -12.08 -3.23
C LYS A 103 -4.21 -13.59 -3.11
N VAL A 104 -3.24 -14.28 -3.65
CA VAL A 104 -3.10 -15.72 -3.52
C VAL A 104 -1.64 -16.09 -3.34
N GLY A 105 -1.37 -17.11 -2.57
CA GLY A 105 -0.01 -17.60 -2.41
C GLY A 105 0.03 -19.07 -2.01
N LEU A 106 1.19 -19.64 -2.22
CA LEU A 106 1.51 -21.02 -1.93
C LEU A 106 2.85 -21.06 -1.19
N ASN A 107 2.91 -21.84 -0.11
CA ASN A 107 4.14 -22.18 0.58
C ASN A 107 4.40 -23.68 0.44
N TYR A 108 5.64 -24.04 0.08
CA TYR A 108 6.10 -25.42 -0.01
C TYR A 108 7.27 -25.65 0.95
N GLN A 109 7.02 -26.39 2.01
CA GLN A 109 8.03 -26.82 2.98
C GLN A 109 8.77 -28.04 2.47
N LEU A 110 9.93 -27.86 1.82
CA LEU A 110 10.73 -28.96 1.29
C LEU A 110 11.23 -29.86 2.43
N ASN A 111 11.81 -29.25 3.47
CA ASN A 111 12.28 -29.88 4.70
C ASN A 111 12.30 -28.85 5.85
N ASN A 112 12.82 -29.24 7.03
CA ASN A 112 12.80 -28.39 8.23
C ASN A 112 13.56 -27.04 8.06
N SER A 113 14.46 -26.96 7.10
CA SER A 113 15.30 -25.78 6.88
C SER A 113 14.95 -25.00 5.61
N ASN A 114 14.24 -25.59 4.66
CA ASN A 114 13.98 -24.99 3.35
C ASN A 114 12.50 -24.86 3.07
N MET A 115 12.08 -23.66 2.76
CA MET A 115 10.73 -23.33 2.31
C MET A 115 10.79 -22.49 1.04
N PHE A 116 9.95 -22.80 0.06
CA PHE A 116 9.71 -22.01 -1.13
C PHE A 116 8.32 -21.39 -1.04
N TYR A 117 8.16 -20.20 -1.63
CA TYR A 117 6.85 -19.59 -1.75
C TYR A 117 6.64 -18.95 -3.12
N GLY A 118 5.39 -18.87 -3.52
CA GLY A 118 4.95 -18.08 -4.65
C GLY A 118 3.77 -17.22 -4.22
N TYR A 119 3.72 -16.00 -4.71
CA TYR A 119 2.70 -15.01 -4.39
C TYR A 119 2.25 -14.27 -5.65
N PHE A 120 0.96 -13.96 -5.71
CA PHE A 120 0.38 -13.02 -6.65
C PHE A 120 -0.63 -12.15 -5.92
N GLY A 121 -0.61 -10.85 -6.17
CA GLY A 121 -1.56 -9.90 -5.61
C GLY A 121 -1.89 -8.75 -6.54
N ILE A 122 -3.09 -8.20 -6.36
CA ILE A 122 -3.49 -6.93 -6.97
C ILE A 122 -3.73 -5.93 -5.85
N ALA A 123 -3.18 -4.74 -6.01
CA ALA A 123 -3.40 -3.60 -5.12
C ALA A 123 -3.79 -2.37 -5.94
N ASN A 124 -4.71 -1.58 -5.40
CA ASN A 124 -5.14 -0.33 -6.02
C ASN A 124 -5.04 0.81 -5.00
N LYS A 125 -4.76 2.00 -5.50
CA LYS A 125 -4.62 3.21 -4.70
C LYS A 125 -5.26 4.39 -5.43
N GLU A 126 -6.09 5.12 -4.72
CA GLU A 126 -6.71 6.37 -5.19
C GLU A 126 -5.70 7.51 -5.19
N PRO A 127 -5.90 8.55 -6.04
CA PRO A 127 -5.14 9.79 -6.01
C PRO A 127 -5.33 10.50 -4.65
N ARG A 128 -4.30 11.26 -4.26
CA ARG A 128 -4.35 12.17 -3.11
C ARG A 128 -4.83 13.55 -3.58
N ARG A 129 -5.11 14.44 -2.63
CA ARG A 129 -5.45 15.83 -2.91
C ARG A 129 -4.44 16.53 -3.83
N ASP A 130 -3.15 16.41 -3.47
CA ASP A 130 -2.07 17.04 -4.24
C ASP A 130 -1.98 16.49 -5.66
N ASP A 131 -2.37 15.24 -5.89
CA ASP A 131 -2.39 14.64 -7.23
C ASP A 131 -3.50 15.28 -8.08
N TYR A 132 -4.69 15.51 -7.50
CA TYR A 132 -5.76 16.27 -8.16
C TYR A 132 -5.36 17.71 -8.48
N GLU A 133 -4.71 18.41 -7.54
CA GLU A 133 -4.23 19.78 -7.74
C GLU A 133 -3.19 19.88 -8.87
N ASN A 134 -2.57 18.77 -9.24
CA ASN A 134 -1.62 18.66 -10.36
C ASN A 134 -2.20 17.91 -11.59
N GLY A 135 -3.52 17.72 -11.64
CA GLY A 135 -4.21 17.11 -12.78
C GLY A 135 -4.10 15.58 -12.88
N SER A 136 -3.60 14.92 -11.85
CA SER A 136 -3.45 13.45 -11.81
C SER A 136 -4.65 12.81 -11.10
N THR A 137 -5.63 12.35 -11.87
CA THR A 137 -6.94 11.89 -11.35
C THR A 137 -7.16 10.38 -11.44
N LYS A 138 -6.20 9.63 -12.01
CA LYS A 138 -6.34 8.18 -12.18
C LYS A 138 -5.81 7.43 -10.96
N SER A 139 -6.53 6.37 -10.58
CA SER A 139 -6.06 5.44 -9.56
C SER A 139 -4.92 4.57 -10.08
N GLU A 140 -3.91 4.37 -9.24
CA GLU A 140 -2.81 3.45 -9.48
C GLU A 140 -3.26 2.00 -9.27
N ARG A 141 -2.82 1.09 -10.14
CA ARG A 141 -3.00 -0.34 -10.00
C ARG A 141 -1.67 -1.07 -10.10
N LEU A 142 -1.40 -1.91 -9.13
CA LEU A 142 -0.26 -2.83 -9.08
C LEU A 142 -0.75 -4.27 -9.25
N LYS A 143 -0.06 -5.04 -10.10
CA LYS A 143 -0.02 -6.50 -10.07
C LYS A 143 1.37 -6.92 -9.62
N ASP A 144 1.42 -7.71 -8.58
CA ASP A 144 2.65 -8.11 -7.91
C ASP A 144 2.82 -9.62 -7.96
N PHE A 145 3.94 -10.08 -8.50
CA PHE A 145 4.34 -11.49 -8.59
C PHE A 145 5.63 -11.66 -7.81
N GLU A 146 5.64 -12.60 -6.89
CA GLU A 146 6.81 -12.91 -6.10
C GLU A 146 7.10 -14.41 -6.07
N LEU A 147 8.39 -14.76 -6.10
CA LEU A 147 8.90 -16.09 -5.87
C LEU A 147 10.05 -16.01 -4.86
N GLY A 148 10.00 -16.81 -3.83
CA GLY A 148 11.04 -16.74 -2.82
C GLY A 148 11.45 -18.11 -2.25
N TRP A 149 12.63 -18.08 -1.64
CA TRP A 149 13.19 -19.20 -0.90
C TRP A 149 13.63 -18.71 0.48
N LYS A 150 13.30 -19.48 1.51
CA LYS A 150 13.73 -19.24 2.88
C LYS A 150 14.52 -20.43 3.38
N TYR A 151 15.74 -20.16 3.81
CA TYR A 151 16.60 -21.12 4.49
C TYR A 151 16.74 -20.73 5.96
N ASN A 152 16.46 -21.66 6.85
CA ASN A 152 16.46 -21.40 8.28
C ASN A 152 17.13 -22.54 9.05
N THR A 153 18.25 -22.23 9.70
CA THR A 153 18.94 -23.10 10.65
C THR A 153 19.25 -22.32 11.93
N LYS A 154 19.84 -22.95 12.93
CA LYS A 154 20.26 -22.27 14.17
C LYS A 154 21.18 -21.08 13.88
N LYS A 155 22.15 -21.23 12.96
CA LYS A 155 23.24 -20.27 12.74
C LYS A 155 23.07 -19.40 11.50
N LEU A 156 22.23 -19.82 10.57
CA LEU A 156 22.05 -19.13 9.30
C LEU A 156 20.58 -19.08 8.91
N LYS A 157 20.09 -17.87 8.69
CA LYS A 157 18.80 -17.61 8.04
C LYS A 157 19.08 -16.83 6.79
N VAL A 158 18.46 -17.23 5.68
CA VAL A 158 18.52 -16.52 4.40
C VAL A 158 17.12 -16.47 3.84
N ASN A 159 16.69 -15.29 3.42
CA ASN A 159 15.48 -15.08 2.66
C ASN A 159 15.84 -14.49 1.32
N THR A 160 15.28 -15.02 0.26
CA THR A 160 15.38 -14.46 -1.09
C THR A 160 13.99 -14.19 -1.61
N ASN A 161 13.83 -13.10 -2.36
CA ASN A 161 12.59 -12.73 -3.01
C ASN A 161 12.88 -12.17 -4.39
N ALA A 162 12.47 -12.88 -5.43
CA ALA A 162 12.44 -12.36 -6.79
C ALA A 162 11.04 -11.81 -7.04
N PHE A 163 10.94 -10.56 -7.50
CA PHE A 163 9.67 -9.89 -7.72
C PHE A 163 9.55 -9.32 -9.12
N PHE A 164 8.31 -9.27 -9.60
CA PHE A 164 7.92 -8.55 -10.81
C PHE A 164 6.62 -7.78 -10.51
N MET A 165 6.72 -6.45 -10.52
CA MET A 165 5.64 -5.52 -10.24
C MET A 165 5.21 -4.80 -11.52
N ASP A 166 3.99 -5.07 -12.01
CA ASP A 166 3.39 -4.43 -13.19
C ASP A 166 2.41 -3.34 -12.74
N TYR A 167 2.74 -2.09 -13.06
CA TYR A 167 1.94 -0.92 -12.69
C TYR A 167 1.14 -0.40 -13.87
N THR A 168 -0.08 0.02 -13.58
CA THR A 168 -0.90 0.83 -14.49
C THR A 168 -1.22 2.15 -13.80
N ASP A 169 -0.98 3.27 -14.50
CA ASP A 169 -1.19 4.63 -14.02
C ASP A 169 -0.47 4.92 -12.68
N GLN A 170 0.74 4.38 -12.50
CA GLN A 170 1.56 4.63 -11.32
C GLN A 170 1.79 6.14 -11.13
N LEU A 171 1.59 6.62 -9.92
CA LEU A 171 1.93 8.00 -9.54
C LEU A 171 3.44 8.10 -9.29
N VAL A 172 4.15 8.73 -10.21
CA VAL A 172 5.61 8.90 -10.19
C VAL A 172 5.98 10.36 -10.04
N LEU A 173 7.14 10.62 -9.44
CA LEU A 173 7.73 11.96 -9.31
C LEU A 173 8.06 12.53 -10.70
N THR A 174 7.64 13.75 -10.98
CA THR A 174 8.00 14.49 -12.21
C THR A 174 9.38 15.11 -12.14
N GLY A 175 9.94 15.25 -10.93
CA GLY A 175 11.13 16.04 -10.65
C GLY A 175 10.85 17.54 -10.43
N ALA A 176 9.63 18.01 -10.69
CA ALA A 176 9.20 19.38 -10.42
C ALA A 176 8.66 19.54 -8.99
N LEU A 177 8.66 20.78 -8.52
CA LEU A 177 8.07 21.19 -7.25
C LEU A 177 6.90 22.14 -7.49
N ASN A 178 5.91 22.08 -6.63
CA ASN A 178 4.81 23.05 -6.63
C ASN A 178 5.22 24.37 -5.94
N ASP A 179 4.30 25.34 -5.87
CA ASP A 179 4.52 26.69 -5.33
C ASP A 179 5.00 26.72 -3.86
N VAL A 180 4.77 25.64 -3.13
CA VAL A 180 5.16 25.51 -1.71
C VAL A 180 6.34 24.53 -1.52
N GLY A 181 6.99 24.11 -2.60
CA GLY A 181 8.15 23.22 -2.58
C GLY A 181 7.84 21.73 -2.39
N SER A 182 6.57 21.31 -2.53
CA SER A 182 6.20 19.91 -2.48
C SER A 182 6.39 19.22 -3.83
N PRO A 183 6.84 17.95 -3.87
CA PRO A 183 7.03 17.21 -5.10
C PRO A 183 5.72 17.02 -5.89
N ILE A 184 5.79 17.23 -7.19
CA ILE A 184 4.67 16.98 -8.12
C ILE A 184 4.74 15.53 -8.61
N PHE A 185 3.60 14.84 -8.57
CA PHE A 185 3.42 13.50 -9.12
C PHE A 185 2.55 13.54 -10.37
N THR A 186 2.76 12.57 -11.25
CA THR A 186 1.92 12.35 -12.44
C THR A 186 1.68 10.86 -12.66
N ASN A 187 0.57 10.52 -13.33
CA ASN A 187 0.32 9.14 -13.73
C ASN A 187 1.22 8.75 -14.91
N SER A 188 2.07 7.75 -14.72
CA SER A 188 3.08 7.32 -15.72
C SER A 188 2.54 6.42 -16.84
N GLY A 189 1.24 6.06 -16.81
CA GLY A 189 0.68 5.05 -17.69
C GLY A 189 1.12 3.65 -17.27
N LYS A 190 1.90 2.93 -18.11
CA LYS A 190 2.42 1.61 -17.78
C LYS A 190 3.88 1.68 -17.38
N SER A 191 4.21 1.03 -16.28
CA SER A 191 5.59 0.87 -15.80
C SER A 191 5.75 -0.48 -15.11
N TYR A 192 6.98 -0.93 -14.91
CA TYR A 192 7.25 -2.15 -14.17
C TYR A 192 8.52 -2.02 -13.33
N ARG A 193 8.60 -2.87 -12.33
CA ARG A 193 9.82 -3.10 -11.55
C ARG A 193 10.08 -4.59 -11.49
N VAL A 194 11.34 -4.98 -11.62
CA VAL A 194 11.80 -6.36 -11.44
C VAL A 194 13.06 -6.33 -10.62
N GLY A 195 13.20 -7.26 -9.70
CA GLY A 195 14.39 -7.30 -8.86
C GLY A 195 14.51 -8.59 -8.05
N LEU A 196 15.64 -8.68 -7.35
CA LEU A 196 15.96 -9.73 -6.41
C LEU A 196 16.38 -9.11 -5.09
N GLU A 197 15.73 -9.51 -4.03
CA GLU A 197 16.06 -9.13 -2.66
C GLU A 197 16.65 -10.35 -1.94
N ILE A 198 17.71 -10.12 -1.20
CA ILE A 198 18.37 -11.14 -0.37
C ILE A 198 18.63 -10.52 0.98
N ASP A 199 18.13 -11.13 2.04
CA ASP A 199 18.48 -10.81 3.40
C ASP A 199 19.01 -12.06 4.11
N ALA A 200 19.98 -11.89 4.99
CA ALA A 200 20.54 -12.97 5.76
C ALA A 200 20.78 -12.57 7.22
N GLN A 201 20.73 -13.55 8.08
CA GLN A 201 21.18 -13.44 9.48
C GLN A 201 22.15 -14.57 9.76
N ILE A 202 23.39 -14.22 10.09
CA ILE A 202 24.47 -15.14 10.37
C ILE A 202 24.88 -14.99 11.84
N GLU A 203 24.73 -16.04 12.62
CA GLU A 203 25.25 -16.11 13.98
C GLU A 203 26.74 -16.46 13.92
N ILE A 204 27.60 -15.49 14.21
CA ILE A 204 29.07 -15.68 14.25
C ILE A 204 29.46 -16.29 15.59
N THR A 205 28.87 -15.76 16.69
CA THR A 205 28.96 -16.31 18.03
C THR A 205 27.62 -16.13 18.73
N ASP A 206 27.41 -16.72 19.89
CA ASP A 206 26.17 -16.57 20.68
C ASP A 206 25.82 -15.09 21.02
N LYS A 207 26.76 -14.17 20.83
CA LYS A 207 26.59 -12.74 21.12
C LYS A 207 26.79 -11.83 19.92
N LEU A 208 27.21 -12.37 18.78
CA LEU A 208 27.53 -11.59 17.58
C LEU A 208 26.76 -12.12 16.37
N PHE A 209 25.98 -11.26 15.77
CA PHE A 209 25.20 -11.52 14.56
C PHE A 209 25.63 -10.57 13.44
N PHE A 210 25.68 -11.07 12.21
CA PHE A 210 25.84 -10.27 11.01
C PHE A 210 24.55 -10.38 10.17
N GLN A 211 23.99 -9.25 9.77
CA GLN A 211 22.70 -9.17 9.07
C GLN A 211 22.82 -8.32 7.80
N PRO A 212 23.36 -8.89 6.71
CA PRO A 212 23.43 -8.22 5.42
C PRO A 212 22.09 -8.26 4.70
N ASN A 213 21.82 -7.20 3.91
CA ASN A 213 20.76 -7.18 2.92
C ASN A 213 21.28 -6.59 1.60
N VAL A 214 20.72 -7.06 0.49
CA VAL A 214 21.03 -6.59 -0.86
C VAL A 214 19.75 -6.61 -1.69
N THR A 215 19.54 -5.55 -2.46
CA THR A 215 18.48 -5.46 -3.49
C THR A 215 19.14 -5.13 -4.83
N LEU A 216 18.81 -5.91 -5.85
CA LEU A 216 19.31 -5.80 -7.22
C LEU A 216 18.18 -5.47 -8.18
#